data_9257889bf2b8dd6c58f2af8559090bfd
#
_entry.id   9257889bf2b8dd6c58f2af8559090bfd
#
_cell.length_a   1.000
_cell.length_b   1.000
_cell.length_c   1.000
_cell.angle_alpha   90.00
_cell.angle_beta   90.00
_cell.angle_gamma   90.00
#
_symmetry.space_group_name_H-M   'P 1'
#
loop_
_entity.id
_entity.type
_entity.pdbx_description
1 polymer ?
#
loop_
_entity_poly.entity_id
_entity_poly.type
_entity_poly.pdbx_seq_one_letter_code
_entity_poly.pdbx_strand_id
1 'polypeptide(L)'
;MMLCGLLIATTVGRPLVAQQRSALDVGFSVVHFPDDSSTVAGPSVEWTAVAERRNLFGLLNAGGVGSITGASGSAMASGGARVPLASHLLVEGGGELFGIASSSSSSATAAILSARAIAPFTRAGLWARATGSGSWREAGSLPGHSVEAGAWWTLARARISASLLDQHGRAQLFGGARRDQLLGTVPVHYVEGAVGARVEGDAVSLELYGGVRRDPDAEHLYDPIIVATAAFWSGETRAWTVSLSKLPPDFVRGADAASWVTIGMRFFEPSPARSRAERARPILLVSGRGAQRVVQVRAAGAKTVEIMADFTGWEPVALTPGTSGFEREFTLTGGTHRVVVRIDGAPWRPATNTPAVDDDLGGRVGLLVVP
;
A
#
# COMPACT_ATOMS: atom_id res chain seq x y z
N MET A 1 -20.65 2.05 -25.00
CA MET A 1 -19.74 3.21 -24.86
C MET A 1 -20.42 4.20 -23.92
N MET A 2 -20.16 4.11 -22.64
CA MET A 2 -20.62 5.10 -21.64
C MET A 2 -19.44 5.34 -20.69
N LEU A 3 -18.78 6.47 -20.87
CA LEU A 3 -17.81 7.00 -19.91
C LEU A 3 -18.60 7.48 -18.68
N CYS A 4 -18.53 6.74 -17.57
CA CYS A 4 -18.97 7.23 -16.28
C CYS A 4 -17.87 8.13 -15.72
N GLY A 5 -17.96 9.42 -15.99
CA GLY A 5 -17.08 10.43 -15.39
C GLY A 5 -17.39 10.56 -13.91
N LEU A 6 -16.49 10.10 -13.07
CA LEU A 6 -16.50 10.37 -11.65
C LEU A 6 -16.00 11.80 -11.43
N LEU A 7 -16.93 12.75 -11.37
CA LEU A 7 -16.65 14.12 -10.92
C LEU A 7 -16.40 14.11 -9.43
N ILE A 8 -15.13 14.06 -9.03
CA ILE A 8 -14.75 14.37 -7.66
C ILE A 8 -14.82 15.89 -7.51
N ALA A 9 -15.83 16.35 -6.80
CA ALA A 9 -15.96 17.75 -6.42
C ALA A 9 -14.76 18.12 -5.54
N THR A 10 -13.80 18.84 -6.12
CA THR A 10 -12.74 19.51 -5.39
C THR A 10 -13.33 20.69 -4.63
N THR A 11 -13.72 20.50 -3.37
CA THR A 11 -13.89 21.63 -2.47
C THR A 11 -12.52 22.28 -2.28
N VAL A 12 -12.38 23.49 -2.80
CA VAL A 12 -11.21 24.35 -2.65
C VAL A 12 -11.15 24.83 -1.19
N GLY A 13 -10.74 23.92 -0.30
CA GLY A 13 -10.19 24.27 1.00
C GLY A 13 -8.67 24.35 0.84
N ARG A 14 -8.01 25.31 1.48
CA ARG A 14 -6.56 25.48 1.50
C ARG A 14 -5.89 24.12 1.60
N PRO A 15 -4.88 23.76 0.77
CA PRO A 15 -4.23 22.49 0.81
C PRO A 15 -3.52 22.34 2.17
N LEU A 16 -4.16 21.64 3.08
CA LEU A 16 -3.50 21.11 4.26
C LEU A 16 -2.56 20.03 3.71
N VAL A 17 -1.26 20.24 3.84
CA VAL A 17 -0.21 19.46 3.22
C VAL A 17 -0.30 18.03 3.71
N ALA A 18 -1.02 17.21 2.96
CA ALA A 18 -0.97 15.76 3.07
C ALA A 18 0.30 15.27 2.38
N GLN A 19 0.88 14.19 2.86
CA GLN A 19 1.90 13.50 2.10
C GLN A 19 1.19 12.84 0.91
N GLN A 20 1.31 13.44 -0.27
CA GLN A 20 0.78 12.89 -1.51
C GLN A 20 1.91 12.29 -2.32
N ARG A 21 1.70 11.13 -2.86
CA ARG A 21 2.60 10.46 -3.79
C ARG A 21 1.78 9.90 -4.92
N SER A 22 2.26 10.04 -6.14
CA SER A 22 1.69 9.37 -7.28
C SER A 22 2.77 8.72 -8.12
N ALA A 23 2.41 7.63 -8.75
CA ALA A 23 3.23 6.91 -9.70
C ALA A 23 2.40 6.51 -10.92
N LEU A 24 3.02 6.55 -12.09
CA LEU A 24 2.47 6.07 -13.34
C LEU A 24 3.40 4.99 -13.89
N ASP A 25 2.88 3.79 -14.03
CA ASP A 25 3.54 2.68 -14.70
C ASP A 25 3.04 2.58 -16.14
N VAL A 26 3.95 2.50 -17.09
CA VAL A 26 3.64 2.28 -18.51
C VAL A 26 4.49 1.12 -18.99
N GLY A 27 3.88 0.14 -19.61
CA GLY A 27 4.59 -1.07 -19.99
C GLY A 27 3.86 -1.94 -20.99
N PHE A 28 4.27 -3.17 -21.02
CA PHE A 28 3.62 -4.26 -21.74
C PHE A 28 3.29 -5.37 -20.75
N SER A 29 2.05 -5.85 -20.79
CA SER A 29 1.56 -6.89 -19.90
C SER A 29 0.96 -8.03 -20.69
N VAL A 30 1.12 -9.23 -20.15
CA VAL A 30 0.40 -10.44 -20.56
C VAL A 30 -0.39 -10.90 -19.34
N VAL A 31 -1.71 -10.97 -19.47
CA VAL A 31 -2.63 -11.44 -18.42
C VAL A 31 -3.32 -12.69 -18.92
N HIS A 32 -3.22 -13.76 -18.18
CA HIS A 32 -3.87 -15.04 -18.46
C HIS A 32 -4.93 -15.34 -17.39
N PHE A 33 -6.13 -15.65 -17.82
CA PHE A 33 -7.25 -16.07 -16.99
C PHE A 33 -7.46 -17.58 -17.18
N PRO A 34 -7.08 -18.41 -16.20
CA PRO A 34 -7.11 -19.87 -16.35
C PRO A 34 -8.53 -20.44 -16.47
N ASP A 35 -9.52 -19.77 -15.84
CA ASP A 35 -10.91 -20.27 -15.78
C ASP A 35 -11.60 -20.30 -17.15
N ASP A 36 -11.29 -19.36 -18.01
CA ASP A 36 -11.80 -19.28 -19.39
C ASP A 36 -10.71 -19.54 -20.45
N SER A 37 -9.50 -19.86 -20.01
CA SER A 37 -8.31 -20.08 -20.85
C SER A 37 -8.00 -18.89 -21.78
N SER A 38 -8.43 -17.69 -21.40
CA SER A 38 -8.21 -16.48 -22.19
C SER A 38 -6.90 -15.81 -21.83
N THR A 39 -6.36 -15.06 -22.78
CA THR A 39 -5.13 -14.27 -22.59
C THR A 39 -5.27 -12.92 -23.25
N VAL A 40 -4.99 -11.88 -22.51
CA VAL A 40 -4.89 -10.51 -23.02
C VAL A 40 -3.42 -10.06 -22.94
N ALA A 41 -2.86 -9.66 -24.07
CA ALA A 41 -1.47 -9.21 -24.14
C ALA A 41 -1.38 -7.91 -24.92
N GLY A 42 -0.72 -6.90 -24.34
CA GLY A 42 -0.59 -5.61 -24.99
C GLY A 42 -0.01 -4.50 -24.10
N PRO A 43 -0.04 -3.26 -24.58
CA PRO A 43 0.37 -2.11 -23.80
C PRO A 43 -0.49 -2.01 -22.53
N SER A 44 0.16 -1.67 -21.43
CA SER A 44 -0.46 -1.52 -20.12
C SER A 44 -0.13 -0.17 -19.50
N VAL A 45 -1.07 0.32 -18.73
CA VAL A 45 -0.90 1.52 -17.92
C VAL A 45 -1.49 1.27 -16.53
N GLU A 46 -0.79 1.73 -15.50
CA GLU A 46 -1.27 1.71 -14.12
C GLU A 46 -0.92 3.04 -13.45
N TRP A 47 -1.87 3.63 -12.78
CA TRP A 47 -1.69 4.84 -11.99
C TRP A 47 -2.05 4.56 -10.54
N THR A 48 -1.18 4.99 -9.65
CA THR A 48 -1.35 4.87 -8.21
C THR A 48 -1.19 6.24 -7.57
N ALA A 49 -2.08 6.61 -6.66
CA ALA A 49 -1.94 7.78 -5.82
C ALA A 49 -2.23 7.42 -4.36
N VAL A 50 -1.38 7.89 -3.47
CA VAL A 50 -1.48 7.71 -2.03
C VAL A 50 -1.56 9.08 -1.38
N ALA A 51 -2.47 9.24 -0.45
CA ALA A 51 -2.59 10.44 0.37
C ALA A 51 -2.66 10.05 1.85
N GLU A 52 -1.82 10.67 2.67
CA GLU A 52 -1.83 10.46 4.11
C GLU A 52 -1.85 11.82 4.83
N ARG A 53 -2.72 11.95 5.79
CA ARG A 53 -2.85 13.16 6.60
C ARG A 53 -3.21 12.80 8.03
N ARG A 54 -2.34 13.13 9.00
CA ARG A 54 -2.55 12.84 10.43
C ARG A 54 -2.95 11.37 10.65
N ASN A 55 -4.23 11.18 10.96
CA ASN A 55 -4.82 9.86 11.23
C ASN A 55 -5.68 9.34 10.07
N LEU A 56 -5.65 10.00 8.92
CA LEU A 56 -6.40 9.61 7.73
C LEU A 56 -5.46 9.12 6.65
N PHE A 57 -5.88 8.10 5.92
CA PHE A 57 -5.16 7.60 4.76
C PHE A 57 -6.11 7.34 3.59
N GLY A 58 -5.57 7.37 2.40
CA GLY A 58 -6.28 7.04 1.18
C GLY A 58 -5.34 6.53 0.11
N LEU A 59 -5.83 5.61 -0.71
CA LEU A 59 -5.16 5.05 -1.87
C LEU A 59 -6.12 5.03 -3.04
N LEU A 60 -5.67 5.47 -4.19
CA LEU A 60 -6.33 5.27 -5.47
C LEU A 60 -5.37 4.47 -6.37
N ASN A 61 -5.90 3.46 -7.02
CA ASN A 61 -5.18 2.70 -8.03
C ASN A 61 -6.12 2.45 -9.21
N ALA A 62 -5.63 2.62 -10.42
CA ALA A 62 -6.36 2.28 -11.62
C ALA A 62 -5.37 1.86 -12.71
N GLY A 63 -5.67 0.77 -13.39
CA GLY A 63 -4.81 0.27 -14.42
C GLY A 63 -5.51 -0.65 -15.40
N GLY A 64 -4.82 -0.95 -16.48
CA GLY A 64 -5.35 -1.87 -17.47
C GLY A 64 -4.34 -2.25 -18.54
N VAL A 65 -4.67 -3.30 -19.26
CA VAL A 65 -3.99 -3.81 -20.44
C VAL A 65 -4.98 -3.88 -21.58
N GLY A 66 -4.57 -3.45 -22.77
CA GLY A 66 -5.39 -3.50 -23.96
C GLY A 66 -4.65 -4.09 -25.15
N SER A 67 -5.36 -4.85 -25.98
CA SER A 67 -4.85 -5.43 -27.22
C SER A 67 -5.95 -5.42 -28.28
N ILE A 68 -5.59 -5.84 -29.49
CA ILE A 68 -6.58 -6.06 -30.57
C ILE A 68 -7.54 -7.23 -30.29
N THR A 69 -7.18 -8.12 -29.35
CA THR A 69 -7.98 -9.30 -28.98
C THR A 69 -8.82 -9.06 -27.75
N GLY A 70 -8.57 -8.01 -26.98
CA GLY A 70 -9.35 -7.72 -25.79
C GLY A 70 -8.70 -6.69 -24.88
N ALA A 71 -9.39 -6.37 -23.81
CA ALA A 71 -8.91 -5.47 -22.77
C ALA A 71 -9.30 -5.98 -21.38
N SER A 72 -8.45 -5.70 -20.39
CA SER A 72 -8.75 -5.92 -18.98
C SER A 72 -8.27 -4.71 -18.17
N GLY A 73 -9.03 -4.32 -17.17
CA GLY A 73 -8.67 -3.20 -16.30
C GLY A 73 -9.29 -3.32 -14.93
N SER A 74 -8.67 -2.67 -13.97
CA SER A 74 -9.16 -2.58 -12.60
C SER A 74 -9.01 -1.17 -12.05
N ALA A 75 -9.86 -0.86 -11.08
CA ALA A 75 -9.77 0.37 -10.30
C ALA A 75 -10.06 0.07 -8.84
N MET A 76 -9.34 0.71 -7.95
CA MET A 76 -9.50 0.60 -6.51
C MET A 76 -9.42 1.98 -5.87
N ALA A 77 -10.33 2.24 -4.95
CA ALA A 77 -10.27 3.39 -4.06
C ALA A 77 -10.40 2.89 -2.63
N SER A 78 -9.45 3.19 -1.79
CA SER A 78 -9.53 2.85 -0.37
C SER A 78 -9.21 4.05 0.50
N GLY A 79 -9.74 4.05 1.72
CA GLY A 79 -9.45 5.08 2.69
C GLY A 79 -9.94 4.69 4.07
N GLY A 80 -9.37 5.35 5.07
CA GLY A 80 -9.69 5.03 6.44
C GLY A 80 -9.07 5.98 7.43
N ALA A 81 -9.23 5.63 8.69
CA ALA A 81 -8.68 6.34 9.82
C ALA A 81 -7.87 5.40 10.70
N ARG A 82 -6.83 5.97 11.33
CA ARG A 82 -5.91 5.30 12.23
C ARG A 82 -5.94 5.99 13.58
N VAL A 83 -6.12 5.24 14.64
CA VAL A 83 -6.19 5.77 16.01
C VAL A 83 -5.21 5.01 16.90
N PRO A 84 -4.22 5.68 17.50
CA PRO A 84 -3.42 5.07 18.54
C PRO A 84 -4.27 4.88 19.80
N LEU A 85 -4.44 3.65 20.26
CA LEU A 85 -5.13 3.34 21.51
C LEU A 85 -4.19 3.29 22.71
N ALA A 86 -2.93 2.92 22.48
CA ALA A 86 -1.86 2.91 23.47
C ALA A 86 -0.50 3.08 22.77
N SER A 87 0.57 3.20 23.53
CA SER A 87 1.94 3.33 23.01
C SER A 87 2.36 2.16 22.09
N HIS A 88 1.71 1.02 22.23
CA HIS A 88 2.03 -0.21 21.48
C HIS A 88 0.83 -0.79 20.73
N LEU A 89 -0.26 -0.04 20.60
CA LEU A 89 -1.46 -0.51 19.93
C LEU A 89 -2.07 0.58 19.07
N LEU A 90 -2.18 0.29 17.80
CA LEU A 90 -2.82 1.12 16.79
C LEU A 90 -4.04 0.38 16.25
N VAL A 91 -5.14 1.08 16.05
CA VAL A 91 -6.32 0.53 15.39
C VAL A 91 -6.61 1.33 14.14
N GLU A 92 -6.86 0.63 13.05
CA GLU A 92 -7.26 1.19 11.76
C GLU A 92 -8.66 0.71 11.42
N GLY A 93 -9.48 1.61 10.91
CA GLY A 93 -10.76 1.28 10.30
C GLY A 93 -10.83 1.91 8.92
N GLY A 94 -11.33 1.18 7.94
CA GLY A 94 -11.38 1.69 6.58
C GLY A 94 -12.34 0.96 5.68
N GLY A 95 -12.48 1.51 4.48
CA GLY A 95 -13.26 0.95 3.40
C GLY A 95 -12.50 0.95 2.09
N GLU A 96 -12.88 0.03 1.21
CA GLU A 96 -12.34 -0.12 -0.13
C GLU A 96 -13.49 -0.31 -1.12
N LEU A 97 -13.42 0.37 -2.25
CA LEU A 97 -14.23 0.11 -3.43
C LEU A 97 -13.31 -0.44 -4.51
N PHE A 98 -13.68 -1.55 -5.08
CA PHE A 98 -12.92 -2.25 -6.11
C PHE A 98 -13.80 -2.50 -7.32
N GLY A 99 -13.21 -2.42 -8.51
CA GLY A 99 -13.86 -2.79 -9.75
C GLY A 99 -12.87 -3.42 -10.72
N ILE A 100 -13.30 -4.47 -11.39
CA ILE A 100 -12.57 -5.11 -12.49
C ILE A 100 -13.51 -5.27 -13.67
N ALA A 101 -13.00 -5.03 -14.86
CA ALA A 101 -13.70 -5.27 -16.11
C ALA A 101 -12.75 -5.91 -17.12
N SER A 102 -13.20 -6.92 -17.81
CA SER A 102 -12.44 -7.59 -18.85
C SER A 102 -13.36 -7.93 -20.03
N SER A 103 -12.79 -7.92 -21.23
CA SER A 103 -13.50 -8.42 -22.41
C SER A 103 -13.52 -9.95 -22.50
N SER A 104 -12.72 -10.62 -21.68
CA SER A 104 -12.52 -12.07 -21.69
C SER A 104 -12.94 -12.74 -20.38
N SER A 105 -13.26 -12.00 -19.34
CA SER A 105 -13.76 -12.54 -18.07
C SER A 105 -14.93 -11.72 -17.56
N SER A 106 -15.62 -12.21 -16.52
CA SER A 106 -16.74 -11.50 -15.92
C SER A 106 -16.28 -10.21 -15.22
N SER A 107 -17.06 -9.14 -15.39
CA SER A 107 -16.85 -7.91 -14.64
C SER A 107 -17.35 -8.08 -13.21
N ALA A 108 -16.64 -7.45 -12.26
CA ALA A 108 -17.02 -7.46 -10.85
C ALA A 108 -16.80 -6.09 -10.23
N THR A 109 -17.62 -5.77 -9.23
CA THR A 109 -17.40 -4.64 -8.32
C THR A 109 -17.51 -5.14 -6.88
N ALA A 110 -16.80 -4.52 -5.95
CA ALA A 110 -16.89 -4.87 -4.54
C ALA A 110 -16.79 -3.64 -3.65
N ALA A 111 -17.49 -3.72 -2.52
CA ALA A 111 -17.30 -2.80 -1.39
C ALA A 111 -16.84 -3.62 -0.18
N ILE A 112 -15.79 -3.17 0.47
CA ILE A 112 -15.12 -3.87 1.55
C ILE A 112 -15.01 -2.93 2.74
N LEU A 113 -15.33 -3.40 3.92
CA LEU A 113 -15.07 -2.73 5.19
C LEU A 113 -14.08 -3.55 5.98
N SER A 114 -13.13 -2.90 6.61
CA SER A 114 -12.12 -3.58 7.41
C SER A 114 -11.81 -2.84 8.70
N ALA A 115 -11.46 -3.62 9.73
CA ALA A 115 -10.84 -3.14 10.95
C ALA A 115 -9.55 -3.91 11.18
N ARG A 116 -8.49 -3.21 11.58
CA ARG A 116 -7.16 -3.78 11.80
C ARG A 116 -6.58 -3.29 13.11
N ALA A 117 -6.07 -4.20 13.91
CA ALA A 117 -5.26 -3.91 15.08
C ALA A 117 -3.79 -4.19 14.77
N ILE A 118 -2.90 -3.30 15.18
CA ILE A 118 -1.46 -3.36 14.92
C ILE A 118 -0.71 -3.14 16.22
N ALA A 119 0.18 -4.06 16.55
CA ALA A 119 1.09 -3.96 17.69
C ALA A 119 2.54 -3.81 17.17
N PRO A 120 3.04 -2.58 17.00
CA PRO A 120 4.40 -2.33 16.54
C PRO A 120 5.41 -2.51 17.68
N PHE A 121 6.56 -3.11 17.36
CA PHE A 121 7.77 -3.17 18.17
C PHE A 121 8.92 -2.51 17.42
N THR A 122 10.09 -2.39 18.03
CA THR A 122 11.23 -1.66 17.45
C THR A 122 11.64 -2.14 16.05
N ARG A 123 11.61 -3.44 15.78
CA ARG A 123 12.00 -4.03 14.49
C ARG A 123 11.02 -5.09 14.00
N ALA A 124 9.90 -5.24 14.66
CA ALA A 124 8.89 -6.25 14.35
C ALA A 124 7.50 -5.68 14.62
N GLY A 125 6.48 -6.41 14.27
CA GLY A 125 5.13 -6.12 14.71
C GLY A 125 4.20 -7.27 14.40
N LEU A 126 3.08 -7.25 15.08
CA LEU A 126 1.97 -8.16 14.87
C LEU A 126 0.77 -7.36 14.40
N TRP A 127 -0.09 -8.00 13.65
CA TRP A 127 -1.35 -7.40 13.25
C TRP A 127 -2.44 -8.46 13.10
N ALA A 128 -3.67 -8.02 13.28
CA ALA A 128 -4.85 -8.81 12.97
C ALA A 128 -5.87 -7.92 12.26
N ARG A 129 -6.57 -8.42 11.27
CA ARG A 129 -7.56 -7.73 10.47
C ARG A 129 -8.82 -8.57 10.33
N ALA A 130 -9.97 -7.95 10.49
CA ALA A 130 -11.26 -8.50 10.11
C ALA A 130 -11.83 -7.69 8.94
N THR A 131 -12.45 -8.38 7.99
CA THR A 131 -13.00 -7.78 6.78
C THR A 131 -14.40 -8.32 6.52
N GLY A 132 -15.31 -7.44 6.13
CA GLY A 132 -16.61 -7.80 5.58
C GLY A 132 -16.76 -7.19 4.20
N SER A 133 -17.35 -7.91 3.26
CA SER A 133 -17.50 -7.45 1.87
C SER A 133 -18.84 -7.81 1.27
N GLY A 134 -19.22 -7.04 0.25
CA GLY A 134 -20.20 -7.43 -0.75
C GLY A 134 -19.59 -7.23 -2.13
N SER A 135 -19.54 -8.27 -2.93
CA SER A 135 -19.16 -8.17 -4.33
C SER A 135 -20.40 -8.34 -5.22
N TRP A 136 -20.41 -7.62 -6.34
CA TRP A 136 -21.52 -7.66 -7.32
C TRP A 136 -20.95 -8.09 -8.67
N ARG A 137 -21.61 -9.09 -9.22
CA ARG A 137 -21.39 -9.60 -10.57
C ARG A 137 -22.72 -9.58 -11.31
N GLU A 138 -22.73 -9.95 -12.58
CA GLU A 138 -23.95 -10.01 -13.41
C GLU A 138 -25.13 -10.76 -12.76
N ALA A 139 -24.84 -11.76 -11.96
CA ALA A 139 -25.84 -12.63 -11.32
C ALA A 139 -26.21 -12.23 -9.89
N GLY A 140 -25.78 -11.06 -9.40
CA GLY A 140 -26.19 -10.53 -8.10
C GLY A 140 -25.06 -10.32 -7.09
N SER A 141 -25.45 -10.07 -5.84
CA SER A 141 -24.52 -9.76 -4.75
C SER A 141 -24.05 -11.04 -4.05
N LEU A 142 -22.75 -11.09 -3.77
CA LEU A 142 -22.08 -12.17 -3.06
C LEU A 142 -21.43 -11.62 -1.80
N PRO A 143 -21.94 -11.98 -0.60
CA PRO A 143 -21.32 -11.59 0.65
C PRO A 143 -20.05 -12.40 0.91
N GLY A 144 -19.07 -11.76 1.56
CA GLY A 144 -17.85 -12.40 2.01
C GLY A 144 -17.35 -11.78 3.30
N HIS A 145 -16.55 -12.53 4.03
CA HIS A 145 -15.82 -12.04 5.20
C HIS A 145 -14.50 -12.77 5.35
N SER A 146 -13.56 -12.15 6.01
CA SER A 146 -12.27 -12.75 6.31
C SER A 146 -11.70 -12.28 7.63
N VAL A 147 -10.86 -13.13 8.22
CA VAL A 147 -9.98 -12.79 9.34
C VAL A 147 -8.56 -13.11 8.94
N GLU A 148 -7.66 -12.18 9.18
CA GLU A 148 -6.26 -12.33 8.82
C GLU A 148 -5.39 -11.91 10.01
N ALA A 149 -4.32 -12.64 10.27
CA ALA A 149 -3.32 -12.28 11.26
C ALA A 149 -1.93 -12.47 10.68
N GLY A 150 -1.00 -11.64 11.11
CA GLY A 150 0.36 -11.72 10.60
C GLY A 150 1.39 -11.03 11.49
N ALA A 151 2.62 -11.21 11.07
CA ALA A 151 3.78 -10.60 11.70
C ALA A 151 4.72 -10.05 10.62
N TRP A 152 5.51 -9.04 10.99
CA TRP A 152 6.62 -8.59 10.17
C TRP A 152 7.88 -8.38 10.99
N TRP A 153 9.02 -8.45 10.30
CA TRP A 153 10.34 -8.19 10.85
C TRP A 153 11.14 -7.32 9.90
N THR A 154 11.73 -6.25 10.42
CA THR A 154 12.55 -5.32 9.64
C THR A 154 14.03 -5.53 9.96
N LEU A 155 14.81 -5.82 8.94
CA LEU A 155 16.25 -6.03 8.98
C LEU A 155 16.90 -4.99 8.08
N ALA A 156 17.63 -4.03 8.61
CA ALA A 156 18.35 -3.01 7.83
C ALA A 156 17.59 -2.46 6.58
N ARG A 157 17.74 -3.12 5.43
CA ARG A 157 17.10 -2.79 4.14
C ARG A 157 16.07 -3.83 3.70
N ALA A 158 15.74 -4.79 4.56
CA ALA A 158 14.79 -5.84 4.24
C ALA A 158 13.66 -5.88 5.27
N ARG A 159 12.47 -6.21 4.81
CA ARG A 159 11.31 -6.54 5.64
C ARG A 159 10.81 -7.92 5.22
N ILE A 160 10.63 -8.77 6.20
CA ILE A 160 10.03 -10.10 6.02
C ILE A 160 8.68 -10.07 6.71
N SER A 161 7.68 -10.71 6.12
CA SER A 161 6.35 -10.85 6.70
C SER A 161 5.83 -12.27 6.55
N ALA A 162 4.93 -12.65 7.43
CA ALA A 162 4.15 -13.87 7.31
C ALA A 162 2.71 -13.58 7.71
N SER A 163 1.74 -14.23 7.08
CA SER A 163 0.33 -14.10 7.42
C SER A 163 -0.42 -15.42 7.26
N LEU A 164 -1.52 -15.50 8.00
CA LEU A 164 -2.54 -16.53 7.89
C LEU A 164 -3.87 -15.81 7.66
N LEU A 165 -4.63 -16.25 6.67
CA LEU A 165 -5.94 -15.73 6.30
C LEU A 165 -6.94 -16.89 6.36
N ASP A 166 -8.09 -16.62 6.97
CA ASP A 166 -9.30 -17.44 6.91
C ASP A 166 -10.37 -16.61 6.20
N GLN A 167 -10.91 -17.12 5.09
CA GLN A 167 -11.83 -16.40 4.22
C GLN A 167 -13.05 -17.25 3.91
N HIS A 168 -14.21 -16.68 4.13
CA HIS A 168 -15.51 -17.26 3.78
C HIS A 168 -16.24 -16.35 2.79
N GLY A 169 -16.92 -16.97 1.84
CA GLY A 169 -17.66 -16.25 0.81
C GLY A 169 -18.64 -17.13 0.06
N ARG A 170 -19.05 -16.64 -1.08
CA ARG A 170 -19.86 -17.39 -2.05
C ARG A 170 -19.24 -17.27 -3.42
N ALA A 171 -19.19 -18.36 -4.16
CA ALA A 171 -18.80 -18.41 -5.56
C ALA A 171 -20.03 -18.64 -6.45
N GLN A 172 -20.03 -18.06 -7.66
CA GLN A 172 -21.02 -18.36 -8.67
C GLN A 172 -20.62 -19.63 -9.41
N LEU A 173 -21.60 -20.54 -9.56
CA LEU A 173 -21.46 -21.74 -10.38
C LEU A 173 -22.02 -21.46 -11.76
N PHE A 174 -21.20 -21.66 -12.76
CA PHE A 174 -21.60 -21.61 -14.16
C PHE A 174 -21.57 -22.99 -14.78
N GLY A 175 -22.55 -23.28 -15.61
CA GLY A 175 -22.68 -24.52 -16.35
C GLY A 175 -22.97 -24.27 -17.83
N GLY A 176 -23.19 -25.35 -18.58
CA GLY A 176 -23.36 -25.31 -20.03
C GLY A 176 -22.04 -25.46 -20.78
N ALA A 177 -22.11 -25.71 -22.08
CA ALA A 177 -20.94 -25.94 -22.93
C ALA A 177 -20.00 -24.69 -23.04
N ARG A 178 -20.53 -23.50 -22.76
CA ARG A 178 -19.78 -22.23 -22.77
C ARG A 178 -19.60 -21.65 -21.38
N ARG A 179 -20.02 -22.33 -20.30
CA ARG A 179 -20.02 -21.81 -18.93
C ARG A 179 -20.73 -20.43 -18.79
N ASP A 180 -21.73 -20.19 -19.60
CA ASP A 180 -22.52 -18.95 -19.66
C ASP A 180 -23.83 -19.01 -18.89
N GLN A 181 -24.23 -20.20 -18.45
CA GLN A 181 -25.45 -20.41 -17.69
C GLN A 181 -25.18 -20.41 -16.19
N LEU A 182 -25.66 -19.40 -15.45
CA LEU A 182 -25.59 -19.39 -14.00
C LEU A 182 -26.49 -20.51 -13.42
N LEU A 183 -25.87 -21.45 -12.72
CA LEU A 183 -26.55 -22.54 -12.03
C LEU A 183 -26.91 -22.19 -10.58
N GLY A 184 -26.24 -21.21 -9.99
CA GLY A 184 -26.47 -20.80 -8.61
C GLY A 184 -25.21 -20.31 -7.92
N THR A 185 -25.23 -20.27 -6.59
CA THR A 185 -24.05 -19.90 -5.77
C THR A 185 -23.79 -20.97 -4.72
N VAL A 186 -22.51 -21.24 -4.46
CA VAL A 186 -22.05 -22.17 -3.42
C VAL A 186 -21.27 -21.43 -2.35
N PRO A 187 -21.36 -21.84 -1.08
CA PRO A 187 -20.43 -21.37 -0.08
C PRO A 187 -19.00 -21.83 -0.41
N VAL A 188 -18.03 -20.98 -0.13
CA VAL A 188 -16.61 -21.28 -0.28
C VAL A 188 -15.87 -20.89 1.00
N HIS A 189 -14.92 -21.72 1.40
CA HIS A 189 -14.08 -21.51 2.54
C HIS A 189 -12.61 -21.74 2.16
N TYR A 190 -11.76 -20.77 2.44
CA TYR A 190 -10.32 -20.86 2.14
C TYR A 190 -9.47 -20.48 3.35
N VAL A 191 -8.43 -21.25 3.53
CA VAL A 191 -7.32 -20.94 4.45
C VAL A 191 -6.07 -20.69 3.61
N GLU A 192 -5.40 -19.56 3.88
CA GLU A 192 -4.21 -19.15 3.14
C GLU A 192 -3.07 -18.92 4.13
N GLY A 193 -1.90 -19.46 3.81
CA GLY A 193 -0.65 -19.14 4.47
C GLY A 193 0.32 -18.49 3.49
N ALA A 194 0.89 -17.35 3.86
CA ALA A 194 1.79 -16.62 2.97
C ALA A 194 3.00 -16.04 3.71
N VAL A 195 4.09 -15.87 2.97
CA VAL A 195 5.29 -15.18 3.39
C VAL A 195 5.67 -14.12 2.37
N GLY A 196 6.19 -13.00 2.85
CA GLY A 196 6.64 -11.90 1.99
C GLY A 196 8.04 -11.44 2.37
N ALA A 197 8.76 -10.91 1.39
CA ALA A 197 10.04 -10.24 1.59
C ALA A 197 10.10 -9.01 0.70
N ARG A 198 10.51 -7.88 1.28
CA ARG A 198 10.79 -6.64 0.55
C ARG A 198 12.20 -6.18 0.87
N VAL A 199 12.97 -5.90 -0.16
CA VAL A 199 14.34 -5.39 -0.05
C VAL A 199 14.41 -4.07 -0.79
N GLU A 200 14.90 -3.02 -0.13
CA GLU A 200 15.09 -1.70 -0.71
C GLU A 200 16.58 -1.35 -0.77
N GLY A 201 17.12 -1.28 -1.97
CA GLY A 201 18.45 -0.78 -2.27
C GLY A 201 18.41 0.60 -2.95
N ASP A 202 19.57 1.22 -3.11
CA ASP A 202 19.68 2.53 -3.74
C ASP A 202 19.40 2.47 -5.25
N ALA A 203 19.73 1.36 -5.89
CA ALA A 203 19.56 1.14 -7.34
C ALA A 203 18.45 0.13 -7.66
N VAL A 204 18.07 -0.72 -6.71
CA VAL A 204 17.13 -1.82 -6.94
C VAL A 204 16.21 -1.98 -5.74
N SER A 205 14.93 -2.16 -5.98
CA SER A 205 13.99 -2.68 -4.99
C SER A 205 13.41 -4.00 -5.48
N LEU A 206 13.21 -4.93 -4.55
CA LEU A 206 12.64 -6.25 -4.81
C LEU A 206 11.53 -6.52 -3.80
N GLU A 207 10.39 -6.97 -4.29
CA GLU A 207 9.28 -7.43 -3.48
C GLU A 207 8.89 -8.83 -3.93
N LEU A 208 8.82 -9.75 -2.99
CA LEU A 208 8.43 -11.14 -3.19
C LEU A 208 7.33 -11.47 -2.20
N TYR A 209 6.30 -12.13 -2.67
CA TYR A 209 5.23 -12.68 -1.84
C TYR A 209 4.87 -14.05 -2.39
N GLY A 210 4.83 -15.04 -1.52
CA GLY A 210 4.50 -16.39 -1.91
C GLY A 210 3.67 -17.07 -0.84
N GLY A 211 2.72 -17.88 -1.26
CA GLY A 211 1.84 -18.58 -0.35
C GLY A 211 1.10 -19.73 -1.02
N VAL A 212 0.27 -20.35 -0.24
CA VAL A 212 -0.65 -21.38 -0.68
C VAL A 212 -2.02 -21.13 -0.08
N ARG A 213 -3.04 -21.32 -0.90
CA ARG A 213 -4.43 -21.32 -0.49
C ARG A 213 -4.96 -22.75 -0.57
N ARG A 214 -5.71 -23.14 0.44
CA ARG A 214 -6.37 -24.44 0.52
C ARG A 214 -7.86 -24.23 0.78
N ASP A 215 -8.68 -25.03 0.11
CA ASP A 215 -10.06 -25.27 0.50
C ASP A 215 -10.07 -26.40 1.53
N PRO A 216 -10.46 -26.16 2.81
CA PRO A 216 -10.50 -27.21 3.82
C PRO A 216 -11.53 -28.30 3.52
N ASP A 217 -12.55 -27.98 2.74
CA ASP A 217 -13.67 -28.89 2.39
C ASP A 217 -13.38 -29.71 1.12
N ALA A 218 -12.31 -29.36 0.39
CA ALA A 218 -11.88 -30.08 -0.82
C ALA A 218 -10.61 -30.90 -0.55
N GLU A 219 -10.63 -32.18 -0.93
CA GLU A 219 -9.56 -33.10 -0.55
C GLU A 219 -8.16 -32.76 -1.06
N HIS A 220 -7.93 -31.94 -2.09
CA HIS A 220 -6.59 -31.78 -2.68
C HIS A 220 -6.35 -30.50 -3.49
N LEU A 221 -7.07 -29.43 -3.30
CA LEU A 221 -6.83 -28.20 -4.05
C LEU A 221 -5.90 -27.25 -3.29
N TYR A 222 -4.66 -27.13 -3.78
CA TYR A 222 -3.70 -26.11 -3.36
C TYR A 222 -3.50 -25.12 -4.49
N ASP A 223 -3.92 -23.89 -4.28
CA ASP A 223 -3.67 -22.80 -5.23
C ASP A 223 -2.43 -22.01 -4.79
N PRO A 224 -1.35 -22.04 -5.58
CA PRO A 224 -0.18 -21.23 -5.26
C PRO A 224 -0.45 -19.76 -5.49
N ILE A 225 0.07 -18.95 -4.57
CA ILE A 225 0.09 -17.50 -4.64
C ILE A 225 1.53 -17.09 -4.88
N ILE A 226 1.77 -16.32 -5.92
CA ILE A 226 3.11 -15.82 -6.23
C ILE A 226 2.95 -14.37 -6.68
N VAL A 227 3.69 -13.46 -6.06
CA VAL A 227 3.88 -12.10 -6.54
C VAL A 227 5.35 -11.77 -6.43
N ALA A 228 5.93 -11.30 -7.52
CA ALA A 228 7.31 -10.81 -7.52
C ALA A 228 7.35 -9.51 -8.32
N THR A 229 7.97 -8.49 -7.74
CA THR A 229 8.19 -7.20 -8.42
C THR A 229 9.63 -6.77 -8.17
N ALA A 230 10.32 -6.42 -9.24
CA ALA A 230 11.63 -5.80 -9.21
C ALA A 230 11.55 -4.42 -9.86
N ALA A 231 12.16 -3.42 -9.23
CA ALA A 231 12.32 -2.10 -9.83
C ALA A 231 13.79 -1.70 -9.82
N PHE A 232 14.27 -1.24 -10.97
CA PHE A 232 15.65 -0.82 -11.22
C PHE A 232 15.64 0.69 -11.47
N TRP A 233 16.14 1.46 -10.53
CA TRP A 233 16.15 2.91 -10.60
C TRP A 233 17.10 3.41 -11.67
N SER A 234 16.58 4.19 -12.63
CA SER A 234 17.36 4.83 -13.70
C SER A 234 17.41 6.35 -13.55
N GLY A 235 17.21 6.84 -12.33
CA GLY A 235 17.19 8.25 -11.95
C GLY A 235 16.25 8.49 -10.78
N GLU A 236 16.03 9.76 -10.45
CA GLU A 236 15.23 10.15 -9.28
C GLU A 236 13.70 10.02 -9.50
N THR A 237 13.27 9.99 -10.75
CA THR A 237 11.85 10.05 -11.12
C THR A 237 11.38 8.87 -11.94
N ARG A 238 12.24 7.90 -12.22
CA ARG A 238 11.90 6.74 -13.05
C ARG A 238 12.62 5.47 -12.64
N ALA A 239 11.95 4.36 -12.81
CA ALA A 239 12.51 3.02 -12.63
C ALA A 239 12.00 2.08 -13.72
N TRP A 240 12.84 1.17 -14.17
CA TRP A 240 12.38 0.00 -14.92
C TRP A 240 11.72 -0.98 -13.97
N THR A 241 10.57 -1.54 -14.33
CA THR A 241 9.82 -2.47 -13.51
C THR A 241 9.60 -3.77 -14.25
N VAL A 242 9.75 -4.87 -13.52
CA VAL A 242 9.34 -6.21 -13.95
C VAL A 242 8.48 -6.78 -12.83
N SER A 243 7.30 -7.23 -13.15
CA SER A 243 6.42 -7.90 -12.20
C SER A 243 5.88 -9.19 -12.80
N LEU A 244 5.71 -10.18 -11.95
CA LEU A 244 4.99 -11.40 -12.26
C LEU A 244 4.06 -11.72 -11.08
N SER A 245 2.91 -12.29 -11.39
CA SER A 245 1.96 -12.68 -10.38
C SER A 245 1.14 -13.88 -10.83
N LYS A 246 0.80 -14.72 -9.86
CA LYS A 246 -0.22 -15.75 -9.98
C LYS A 246 -1.08 -15.69 -8.74
N LEU A 247 -2.34 -15.30 -8.91
CA LEU A 247 -3.32 -15.17 -7.84
C LEU A 247 -4.48 -16.12 -8.08
N PRO A 248 -4.94 -16.82 -7.04
CA PRO A 248 -6.19 -17.56 -7.07
C PRO A 248 -7.39 -16.59 -7.08
N PRO A 249 -8.63 -17.09 -7.26
CA PRO A 249 -9.83 -16.27 -7.19
C PRO A 249 -9.94 -15.52 -5.86
N ASP A 250 -10.34 -14.26 -5.89
CA ASP A 250 -10.61 -13.45 -4.68
C ASP A 250 -12.11 -13.26 -4.51
N PHE A 251 -12.73 -14.05 -3.64
CA PHE A 251 -14.18 -14.01 -3.41
C PHE A 251 -14.64 -12.78 -2.63
N VAL A 252 -13.76 -12.13 -1.88
CA VAL A 252 -14.04 -10.86 -1.19
C VAL A 252 -14.21 -9.74 -2.21
N ARG A 253 -13.36 -9.72 -3.24
CA ARG A 253 -13.42 -8.74 -4.34
C ARG A 253 -14.23 -9.24 -5.53
N GLY A 254 -14.57 -10.51 -5.56
CA GLY A 254 -15.22 -11.12 -6.70
C GLY A 254 -14.31 -11.19 -7.94
N ALA A 255 -13.02 -11.25 -7.77
CA ALA A 255 -12.05 -11.36 -8.87
C ALA A 255 -11.78 -12.83 -9.20
N ASP A 256 -11.65 -13.14 -10.48
CA ASP A 256 -11.28 -14.47 -10.98
C ASP A 256 -9.78 -14.71 -10.80
N ALA A 257 -9.37 -15.98 -10.87
CA ALA A 257 -7.95 -16.33 -10.90
C ALA A 257 -7.25 -15.64 -12.07
N ALA A 258 -6.04 -15.13 -11.83
CA ALA A 258 -5.27 -14.51 -12.89
C ALA A 258 -3.77 -14.71 -12.69
N SER A 259 -3.06 -14.82 -13.80
CA SER A 259 -1.60 -14.78 -13.83
C SER A 259 -1.15 -13.68 -14.78
N TRP A 260 -0.17 -12.87 -14.39
CA TRP A 260 0.34 -11.85 -15.29
C TRP A 260 1.84 -11.64 -15.18
N VAL A 261 2.39 -11.16 -16.26
CA VAL A 261 3.77 -10.66 -16.36
C VAL A 261 3.69 -9.26 -16.95
N THR A 262 4.39 -8.32 -16.33
CA THR A 262 4.49 -6.93 -16.80
C THR A 262 5.96 -6.53 -16.85
N ILE A 263 6.35 -5.87 -17.94
CA ILE A 263 7.64 -5.20 -18.07
C ILE A 263 7.35 -3.76 -18.46
N GLY A 264 7.89 -2.80 -17.73
CA GLY A 264 7.54 -1.41 -17.95
C GLY A 264 8.50 -0.42 -17.33
N MET A 265 8.06 0.82 -17.31
CA MET A 265 8.74 1.93 -16.68
C MET A 265 7.76 2.62 -15.73
N ARG A 266 8.20 2.83 -14.51
CA ARG A 266 7.50 3.60 -13.48
C ARG A 266 8.02 5.01 -13.44
N PHE A 267 7.11 5.96 -13.52
CA PHE A 267 7.38 7.39 -13.38
C PHE A 267 6.82 7.89 -12.06
N PHE A 268 7.60 8.70 -11.37
CA PHE A 268 7.20 9.36 -10.13
C PHE A 268 7.09 10.86 -10.36
N GLU A 269 6.25 11.53 -9.60
CA GLU A 269 6.20 12.98 -9.62
C GLU A 269 7.60 13.56 -9.32
N PRO A 270 8.11 14.44 -10.20
CA PRO A 270 9.40 15.06 -9.98
C PRO A 270 9.35 15.95 -8.74
N SER A 271 10.18 15.66 -7.75
CA SER A 271 10.40 16.56 -6.62
C SER A 271 11.69 17.35 -6.83
N PRO A 272 11.62 18.65 -7.18
CA PRO A 272 12.80 19.48 -7.44
C PRO A 272 13.77 19.57 -6.24
N ALA A 273 13.31 19.21 -5.06
CA ALA A 273 14.07 19.31 -3.83
C ALA A 273 14.73 17.99 -3.39
N ARG A 274 14.42 16.86 -4.04
CA ARG A 274 14.92 15.53 -3.63
C ARG A 274 16.45 15.44 -3.69
N SER A 275 17.05 15.92 -4.75
CA SER A 275 18.51 15.86 -4.95
C SER A 275 19.32 16.68 -3.93
N ARG A 276 18.78 17.80 -3.45
CA ARG A 276 19.43 18.62 -2.42
C ARG A 276 19.26 18.01 -1.03
N ALA A 277 18.05 17.49 -0.75
CA ALA A 277 17.73 16.85 0.50
C ALA A 277 18.53 15.56 0.74
N GLU A 278 18.75 14.72 -0.28
CA GLU A 278 19.57 13.52 -0.16
C GLU A 278 21.01 13.82 0.22
N ARG A 279 21.58 14.93 -0.26
CA ARG A 279 22.91 15.40 0.12
C ARG A 279 22.97 15.92 1.55
N ALA A 280 21.90 16.47 2.07
CA ALA A 280 21.88 17.08 3.40
C ALA A 280 21.96 16.08 4.57
N ARG A 281 21.66 14.79 4.36
CA ARG A 281 21.72 13.71 5.38
C ARG A 281 21.27 14.17 6.77
N PRO A 282 19.96 14.46 6.98
CA PRO A 282 19.51 15.06 8.23
C PRO A 282 19.78 14.14 9.42
N ILE A 283 20.32 14.69 10.48
CA ILE A 283 20.53 14.04 11.76
C ILE A 283 19.56 14.67 12.76
N LEU A 284 18.72 13.86 13.38
CA LEU A 284 17.75 14.28 14.39
C LEU A 284 18.31 14.04 15.79
N LEU A 285 18.29 15.04 16.62
CA LEU A 285 18.74 14.99 18.00
C LEU A 285 17.63 15.51 18.91
N VAL A 286 17.55 14.94 20.11
CA VAL A 286 16.67 15.42 21.16
C VAL A 286 17.48 15.69 22.41
N SER A 287 17.27 16.84 23.02
CA SER A 287 17.93 17.24 24.25
C SER A 287 16.90 17.84 25.25
N GLY A 288 17.31 18.08 26.47
CA GLY A 288 16.44 18.58 27.53
C GLY A 288 16.01 17.50 28.53
N ARG A 289 15.31 17.90 29.59
CA ARG A 289 14.80 17.04 30.67
C ARG A 289 13.32 17.34 30.91
N GLY A 290 12.61 16.34 31.45
CA GLY A 290 11.17 16.47 31.70
C GLY A 290 10.34 16.44 30.41
N ALA A 291 9.21 17.10 30.41
CA ALA A 291 8.31 17.12 29.26
C ALA A 291 8.74 18.10 28.16
N GLN A 292 9.50 19.12 28.48
CA GLN A 292 10.00 20.09 27.48
C GLN A 292 11.31 19.56 26.88
N ARG A 293 11.31 19.37 25.57
CA ARG A 293 12.44 18.84 24.81
C ARG A 293 12.75 19.74 23.62
N VAL A 294 14.03 19.96 23.38
CA VAL A 294 14.49 20.62 22.16
C VAL A 294 14.77 19.53 21.12
N VAL A 295 14.02 19.58 20.04
CA VAL A 295 14.24 18.75 18.85
C VAL A 295 15.11 19.55 17.89
N GLN A 296 16.26 19.01 17.53
CA GLN A 296 17.22 19.63 16.64
C GLN A 296 17.46 18.76 15.41
N VAL A 297 17.46 19.38 14.23
CA VAL A 297 17.82 18.72 12.97
C VAL A 297 19.06 19.38 12.38
N ARG A 298 20.12 18.61 12.25
CA ARG A 298 21.34 19.03 11.53
C ARG A 298 21.21 18.63 10.07
N ALA A 299 21.23 19.60 9.18
CA ALA A 299 21.13 19.40 7.74
C ALA A 299 22.06 20.38 7.04
N ALA A 300 23.21 19.91 6.57
CA ALA A 300 24.22 20.74 5.95
C ALA A 300 23.71 21.42 4.67
N GLY A 301 23.86 22.75 4.60
CA GLY A 301 23.45 23.53 3.44
C GLY A 301 21.93 23.72 3.25
N ALA A 302 21.14 23.29 4.22
CA ALA A 302 19.68 23.53 4.21
C ALA A 302 19.37 25.01 4.43
N LYS A 303 18.33 25.50 3.76
CA LYS A 303 17.75 26.83 3.98
C LYS A 303 16.55 26.78 4.91
N THR A 304 15.76 25.73 4.79
CA THR A 304 14.56 25.50 5.62
C THR A 304 14.51 24.04 6.04
N VAL A 305 14.08 23.81 7.28
CA VAL A 305 13.83 22.46 7.80
C VAL A 305 12.49 22.46 8.50
N GLU A 306 11.69 21.46 8.18
CA GLU A 306 10.42 21.21 8.81
C GLU A 306 10.38 19.79 9.37
N ILE A 307 9.65 19.63 10.45
CA ILE A 307 9.38 18.33 11.09
C ILE A 307 7.89 18.04 11.07
N MET A 308 7.55 16.79 10.90
CA MET A 308 6.19 16.29 11.03
C MET A 308 6.26 14.97 11.81
N ALA A 309 5.46 14.85 12.86
CA ALA A 309 5.55 13.77 13.82
C ALA A 309 4.20 13.53 14.50
N ASP A 310 4.09 12.42 15.23
CA ASP A 310 2.92 12.14 16.06
C ASP A 310 2.66 13.24 17.10
N PHE A 311 3.72 13.77 17.71
CA PHE A 311 3.63 14.87 18.68
C PHE A 311 3.32 16.25 18.06
N THR A 312 3.46 16.40 16.73
CA THR A 312 2.96 17.60 16.03
C THR A 312 1.55 17.38 15.49
N GLY A 313 0.94 16.24 15.80
CA GLY A 313 -0.34 15.83 15.23
C GLY A 313 -0.27 15.60 13.72
N TRP A 314 0.91 15.26 13.20
CA TRP A 314 1.20 15.10 11.76
C TRP A 314 0.99 16.40 10.97
N GLU A 315 1.15 17.54 11.63
CA GLU A 315 1.20 18.84 10.97
C GLU A 315 2.67 19.26 10.75
N PRO A 316 2.99 19.82 9.58
CA PRO A 316 4.31 20.38 9.33
C PRO A 316 4.62 21.54 10.29
N VAL A 317 5.73 21.44 10.98
CA VAL A 317 6.21 22.49 11.87
C VAL A 317 7.60 22.92 11.43
N ALA A 318 7.76 24.21 11.10
CA ALA A 318 9.06 24.77 10.76
C ALA A 318 9.95 24.84 12.00
N LEU A 319 11.21 24.41 11.84
CA LEU A 319 12.26 24.60 12.83
C LEU A 319 12.99 25.92 12.57
N THR A 320 13.43 26.58 13.63
CA THR A 320 14.19 27.83 13.55
C THR A 320 15.68 27.54 13.44
N PRO A 321 16.45 28.31 12.66
CA PRO A 321 17.90 28.21 12.64
C PRO A 321 18.50 28.47 14.03
N GLY A 322 19.31 27.52 14.50
CA GLY A 322 20.09 27.62 15.74
C GLY A 322 21.59 27.52 15.48
N THR A 323 22.40 27.47 16.53
CA THR A 323 23.85 27.47 16.42
C THR A 323 24.47 26.25 15.76
N SER A 324 23.78 25.10 15.84
CA SER A 324 24.28 23.81 15.32
C SER A 324 23.29 23.09 14.41
N GLY A 325 22.31 23.79 13.90
CA GLY A 325 21.25 23.24 13.02
C GLY A 325 19.95 24.00 13.15
N PHE A 326 18.87 23.34 12.83
CA PHE A 326 17.51 23.87 12.99
C PHE A 326 16.87 23.24 14.21
N GLU A 327 16.23 24.03 15.06
CA GLU A 327 15.71 23.55 16.34
C GLU A 327 14.38 24.17 16.74
N ARG A 328 13.64 23.44 17.57
CA ARG A 328 12.42 23.92 18.20
C ARG A 328 12.10 23.11 19.47
N GLU A 329 11.51 23.78 20.42
CA GLU A 329 11.02 23.17 21.65
C GLU A 329 9.64 22.55 21.45
N PHE A 330 9.46 21.33 21.98
CA PHE A 330 8.20 20.58 21.97
C PHE A 330 7.94 19.97 23.33
N THR A 331 6.66 19.79 23.64
CA THR A 331 6.25 18.98 24.78
C THR A 331 6.20 17.53 24.33
N LEU A 332 7.18 16.73 24.78
CA LEU A 332 7.32 15.32 24.42
C LEU A 332 7.23 14.43 25.65
N THR A 333 6.42 13.39 25.57
CA THR A 333 6.42 12.31 26.57
C THR A 333 7.60 11.40 26.30
N GLY A 334 8.13 10.74 27.35
CA GLY A 334 9.10 9.65 27.15
C GLY A 334 8.47 8.51 26.34
N GLY A 335 9.26 7.90 25.46
CA GLY A 335 8.76 6.83 24.60
C GLY A 335 9.29 6.91 23.16
N THR A 336 8.64 6.19 22.26
CA THR A 336 9.00 6.16 20.85
C THR A 336 7.99 6.98 20.05
N HIS A 337 8.49 7.95 19.30
CA HIS A 337 7.72 8.83 18.44
C HIS A 337 8.01 8.56 16.97
N ARG A 338 6.99 8.65 16.15
CA ARG A 338 7.14 8.59 14.68
C ARG A 338 7.41 9.98 14.14
N VAL A 339 8.46 10.13 13.33
CA VAL A 339 8.91 11.43 12.85
C VAL A 339 9.47 11.36 11.44
N VAL A 340 9.18 12.39 10.66
CA VAL A 340 9.80 12.66 9.36
C VAL A 340 10.24 14.11 9.29
N VAL A 341 11.26 14.35 8.47
CA VAL A 341 11.80 15.70 8.26
C VAL A 341 11.72 16.06 6.78
N ARG A 342 11.52 17.36 6.51
CA ARG A 342 11.53 17.93 5.17
C ARG A 342 12.57 19.04 5.11
N ILE A 343 13.43 19.00 4.10
CA ILE A 343 14.52 19.96 3.89
C ILE A 343 14.25 20.69 2.58
N ASP A 344 14.24 22.02 2.62
CA ASP A 344 14.07 22.89 1.45
C ASP A 344 12.87 22.52 0.56
N GLY A 345 11.75 22.09 1.19
CA GLY A 345 10.55 21.66 0.48
C GLY A 345 10.62 20.28 -0.19
N ALA A 346 11.69 19.50 0.04
CA ALA A 346 11.85 18.13 -0.46
C ALA A 346 10.77 17.18 0.10
N PRO A 347 10.62 15.96 -0.44
CA PRO A 347 9.75 14.96 0.16
C PRO A 347 10.11 14.67 1.61
N TRP A 348 9.08 14.36 2.40
CA TRP A 348 9.23 13.92 3.78
C TRP A 348 10.02 12.62 3.85
N ARG A 349 10.95 12.51 4.79
CA ARG A 349 11.80 11.33 4.97
C ARG A 349 12.26 11.17 6.41
N PRO A 350 12.60 9.95 6.85
CA PRO A 350 13.28 9.73 8.12
C PRO A 350 14.61 10.48 8.19
N ALA A 351 15.00 10.88 9.38
CA ALA A 351 16.37 11.31 9.62
C ALA A 351 17.33 10.11 9.51
N THR A 352 18.58 10.38 9.12
CA THR A 352 19.56 9.33 8.79
C THR A 352 19.92 8.47 10.01
N ASN A 353 19.84 9.03 11.20
CA ASN A 353 20.19 8.38 12.47
C ASN A 353 18.96 7.80 13.20
N THR A 354 17.76 7.86 12.62
CA THR A 354 16.58 7.21 13.19
C THR A 354 16.36 5.88 12.52
N PRO A 355 16.04 4.80 13.27
CA PRO A 355 15.52 3.57 12.67
C PRO A 355 14.31 3.91 11.84
N ALA A 356 14.33 3.55 10.56
CA ALA A 356 13.20 3.81 9.67
C ALA A 356 12.31 2.58 9.62
N VAL A 357 11.02 2.79 9.82
CA VAL A 357 9.97 1.76 9.65
C VAL A 357 9.08 2.17 8.49
N ASP A 358 8.63 1.18 7.73
CA ASP A 358 7.63 1.45 6.70
C ASP A 358 6.31 1.78 7.39
N ASP A 359 5.64 2.80 6.91
CA ASP A 359 4.23 2.98 7.22
C ASP A 359 3.40 2.05 6.33
N ASP A 360 2.19 1.77 6.75
CA ASP A 360 1.31 0.82 6.05
C ASP A 360 0.85 1.33 4.67
N LEU A 361 1.26 2.53 4.27
CA LEU A 361 0.95 3.18 2.99
C LEU A 361 2.17 3.22 2.06
N GLY A 362 3.23 2.45 2.37
CA GLY A 362 4.46 2.40 1.59
C GLY A 362 5.36 3.62 1.80
N GLY A 363 5.08 4.46 2.81
CA GLY A 363 5.96 5.50 3.30
C GLY A 363 6.99 4.96 4.29
N ARG A 364 8.01 5.77 4.58
CA ARG A 364 8.98 5.47 5.63
C ARG A 364 8.96 6.58 6.68
N VAL A 365 8.81 6.20 7.94
CA VAL A 365 8.90 7.11 9.08
C VAL A 365 10.08 6.72 9.98
N GLY A 366 10.73 7.70 10.57
CA GLY A 366 11.78 7.49 11.55
C GLY A 366 11.20 7.23 12.93
N LEU A 367 11.84 6.39 13.72
CA LEU A 367 11.52 6.21 15.13
C LEU A 367 12.47 7.04 15.98
N LEU A 368 11.93 8.04 16.67
CA LEU A 368 12.63 8.88 17.62
C LEU A 368 12.37 8.33 19.03
N VAL A 369 13.42 7.87 19.71
CA VAL A 369 13.33 7.43 21.10
C VAL A 369 13.65 8.61 22.02
N VAL A 370 12.68 8.98 22.84
CA VAL A 370 12.80 10.02 23.88
C VAL A 370 12.91 9.32 25.24
N PRO A 371 14.02 9.47 25.95
CA PRO A 371 14.23 8.83 27.26
C PRO A 371 13.36 9.45 28.36
#